data_df8c8a5fc488dd4313bd7608afd720a9
#
_entry.id   df8c8a5fc488dd4313bd7608afd720a9
#
_cell.length_a   1.000
_cell.length_b   1.000
_cell.length_c   1.000
_cell.angle_alpha   90.00
_cell.angle_beta   90.00
_cell.angle_gamma   90.00
#
_symmetry.space_group_name_H-M   'P 1'
#
loop_
_entity.id
_entity.type
_entity.pdbx_description
1 polymer ?
#
loop_
_entity_poly.entity_id
_entity_poly.type
_entity_poly.pdbx_seq_one_letter_code
_entity_poly.pdbx_strand_id
1 'polypeptide(L)'
;MATSKVQELLSSREWDSPFFKRLAHNDTGQASGHQAGFVIPKAIRPFFPVLDENKISKAAPTVDRRIFVLMFIGLRQVGEGQARYQFQTWKAERSAEGRLTDNLAPIRGEAKKGDILVFQRSADTLDRFRLLLFRSRSQGFSEINSLARGRRWGPLIQGREPITEEDLEQAEEEFEQVANSPFFVKAKRVRVESVRSHVARSSAFPGRVNREYDWKCAVSGVILTTPTNLYEVQAAHVIPVGEGGPDDIRNGLALSHTLHWAFDWGLFGVSENRKVYVPRRVRRMTNNSFLRDLAGKKIAEARTETLRVHEKAFAWHMKHRVKRWES
;
A
#
# COMPACT_ATOMS: atom_id res chain seq x y z
N MET A 1 24.66 -14.27 -3.90
CA MET A 1 23.77 -14.86 -4.93
C MET A 1 22.90 -13.75 -5.48
N ALA A 2 22.77 -13.62 -6.79
CA ALA A 2 21.90 -12.59 -7.39
C ALA A 2 20.44 -12.92 -7.05
N THR A 3 19.71 -11.91 -6.60
CA THR A 3 18.27 -12.02 -6.34
C THR A 3 17.54 -12.30 -7.65
N SER A 4 16.63 -13.25 -7.68
CA SER A 4 15.86 -13.54 -8.90
C SER A 4 14.89 -12.40 -9.20
N LYS A 5 14.53 -12.21 -10.49
CA LYS A 5 13.52 -11.24 -10.90
C LYS A 5 12.15 -11.46 -10.22
N VAL A 6 11.83 -12.70 -9.87
CA VAL A 6 10.62 -13.04 -9.14
C VAL A 6 10.69 -12.54 -7.69
N GLN A 7 11.82 -12.78 -7.02
CA GLN A 7 12.04 -12.29 -5.65
C GLN A 7 12.06 -10.76 -5.60
N GLU A 8 12.73 -10.13 -6.57
CA GLU A 8 12.75 -8.67 -6.69
C GLU A 8 11.32 -8.11 -6.84
N LEU A 9 10.51 -8.70 -7.73
CA LEU A 9 9.11 -8.32 -7.89
C LEU A 9 8.35 -8.49 -6.57
N LEU A 10 8.41 -9.66 -5.94
CA LEU A 10 7.63 -9.97 -4.74
C LEU A 10 8.04 -9.18 -3.49
N SER A 11 9.26 -8.64 -3.44
CA SER A 11 9.79 -7.86 -2.33
C SER A 11 9.69 -6.34 -2.52
N SER A 12 9.03 -5.87 -3.57
CA SER A 12 8.80 -4.43 -3.79
C SER A 12 8.01 -3.83 -2.63
N ARG A 13 8.48 -2.69 -2.11
CA ARG A 13 7.87 -1.99 -0.96
C ARG A 13 6.49 -1.42 -1.23
N GLU A 14 6.09 -1.33 -2.49
CA GLU A 14 4.75 -0.90 -2.88
C GLU A 14 3.67 -1.94 -2.59
N TRP A 15 4.09 -3.18 -2.30
CA TRP A 15 3.19 -4.32 -2.16
C TRP A 15 3.45 -5.04 -0.84
N ASP A 16 2.37 -5.41 -0.17
CA ASP A 16 2.37 -6.23 1.04
C ASP A 16 2.90 -7.66 0.76
N SER A 17 3.12 -8.42 1.81
CA SER A 17 3.56 -9.81 1.72
C SER A 17 2.69 -10.64 0.79
N PRO A 18 3.28 -11.46 -0.09
CA PRO A 18 2.50 -12.26 -1.03
C PRO A 18 1.79 -13.43 -0.35
N PHE A 19 0.57 -13.69 -0.78
CA PHE A 19 -0.17 -14.92 -0.48
C PHE A 19 -0.62 -15.59 -1.77
N PHE A 20 -0.99 -16.84 -1.73
CA PHE A 20 -1.21 -17.61 -2.95
C PHE A 20 -2.35 -18.60 -2.82
N LYS A 21 -2.80 -19.05 -4.00
CA LYS A 21 -3.67 -20.18 -4.18
C LYS A 21 -3.18 -21.02 -5.36
N ARG A 22 -3.11 -22.34 -5.18
CA ARG A 22 -2.96 -23.30 -6.27
C ARG A 22 -4.33 -23.52 -6.90
N LEU A 23 -4.44 -23.31 -8.20
CA LEU A 23 -5.72 -23.32 -8.91
C LEU A 23 -6.31 -24.73 -9.02
N ALA A 24 -7.58 -24.84 -8.73
CA ALA A 24 -8.41 -26.01 -8.98
C ALA A 24 -9.09 -25.89 -10.36
N HIS A 25 -9.74 -26.94 -10.83
CA HIS A 25 -10.48 -26.92 -12.10
C HIS A 25 -11.53 -25.79 -12.16
N ASN A 26 -12.26 -25.57 -11.05
CA ASN A 26 -13.31 -24.55 -10.96
C ASN A 26 -12.79 -23.10 -11.02
N ASP A 27 -11.49 -22.89 -10.87
CA ASP A 27 -10.87 -21.56 -10.98
C ASP A 27 -10.51 -21.20 -12.44
N THR A 28 -10.55 -22.15 -13.33
CA THR A 28 -10.08 -21.98 -14.72
C THR A 28 -11.22 -21.58 -15.65
N GLY A 29 -10.88 -21.01 -16.81
CA GLY A 29 -11.85 -20.74 -17.87
C GLY A 29 -12.49 -21.96 -18.50
N GLN A 30 -11.97 -23.18 -18.19
CA GLN A 30 -12.44 -24.46 -18.75
C GLN A 30 -13.56 -25.10 -17.90
N ALA A 31 -13.91 -24.54 -16.74
CA ALA A 31 -14.99 -25.10 -15.92
C ALA A 31 -16.35 -24.81 -16.57
N SER A 32 -17.12 -25.89 -16.81
CA SER A 32 -18.50 -25.80 -17.24
C SER A 32 -19.38 -25.35 -16.05
N GLY A 33 -19.84 -24.12 -16.02
CA GLY A 33 -20.72 -23.60 -14.97
C GLY A 33 -20.85 -22.08 -15.00
N HIS A 34 -21.98 -21.58 -14.52
CA HIS A 34 -22.33 -20.15 -14.55
C HIS A 34 -21.51 -19.25 -13.59
N GLN A 35 -20.62 -19.81 -12.77
CA GLN A 35 -19.85 -19.04 -11.79
C GLN A 35 -18.42 -18.81 -12.29
N ALA A 36 -18.22 -17.67 -12.96
CA ALA A 36 -16.89 -17.21 -13.37
C ALA A 36 -16.07 -16.73 -12.15
N GLY A 37 -14.75 -16.89 -12.15
CA GLY A 37 -13.83 -16.30 -11.16
C GLY A 37 -13.02 -17.32 -10.36
N PHE A 38 -12.18 -16.77 -9.45
CA PHE A 38 -11.34 -17.55 -8.55
C PHE A 38 -12.03 -17.72 -7.20
N VAL A 39 -12.15 -18.96 -6.73
CA VAL A 39 -12.63 -19.25 -5.37
C VAL A 39 -11.59 -18.81 -4.36
N ILE A 40 -11.98 -18.04 -3.35
CA ILE A 40 -11.10 -17.56 -2.28
C ILE A 40 -11.27 -18.46 -1.04
N PRO A 41 -10.29 -19.30 -0.71
CA PRO A 41 -10.33 -20.16 0.47
C PRO A 41 -10.51 -19.34 1.77
N LYS A 42 -11.24 -19.88 2.74
CA LYS A 42 -11.50 -19.22 4.03
C LYS A 42 -10.21 -18.73 4.69
N ALA A 43 -9.12 -19.52 4.62
CA ALA A 43 -7.84 -19.18 5.26
C ALA A 43 -7.13 -17.95 4.69
N ILE A 44 -7.47 -17.51 3.47
CA ILE A 44 -6.86 -16.30 2.87
C ILE A 44 -7.85 -15.13 2.74
N ARG A 45 -9.09 -15.29 3.18
CA ARG A 45 -10.09 -14.20 3.19
C ARG A 45 -9.66 -13.01 4.05
N PRO A 46 -9.00 -13.19 5.22
CA PRO A 46 -8.54 -12.06 6.02
C PRO A 46 -7.57 -11.11 5.30
N PHE A 47 -6.96 -11.55 4.20
CA PHE A 47 -6.04 -10.74 3.39
C PHE A 47 -6.76 -9.92 2.30
N PHE A 48 -8.08 -10.09 2.16
CA PHE A 48 -8.95 -9.28 1.33
C PHE A 48 -9.73 -8.28 2.19
N PRO A 49 -10.34 -7.24 1.57
CA PRO A 49 -11.17 -6.29 2.31
C PRO A 49 -12.30 -6.99 3.07
N VAL A 50 -12.62 -6.50 4.26
CA VAL A 50 -13.73 -7.02 5.06
C VAL A 50 -15.06 -6.75 4.34
N LEU A 51 -15.91 -7.76 4.30
CA LEU A 51 -17.27 -7.68 3.77
C LEU A 51 -18.27 -7.73 4.92
N ASP A 52 -19.24 -6.83 4.90
CA ASP A 52 -20.29 -6.78 5.92
C ASP A 52 -21.29 -7.92 5.73
N GLU A 53 -20.99 -9.08 6.31
CA GLU A 53 -21.81 -10.27 6.23
C GLU A 53 -23.20 -10.10 6.90
N ASN A 54 -23.37 -9.07 7.76
CA ASN A 54 -24.67 -8.78 8.39
C ASN A 54 -25.72 -8.32 7.37
N LYS A 55 -25.30 -7.81 6.22
CA LYS A 55 -26.16 -7.43 5.11
C LYS A 55 -26.75 -8.61 4.33
N ILE A 56 -26.30 -9.84 4.62
CA ILE A 56 -26.77 -11.04 3.93
C ILE A 56 -28.16 -11.43 4.41
N SER A 57 -29.09 -11.56 3.48
CA SER A 57 -30.47 -12.02 3.70
C SER A 57 -30.86 -13.09 2.69
N LYS A 58 -32.05 -13.69 2.85
CA LYS A 58 -32.59 -14.62 1.82
C LYS A 58 -32.80 -13.93 0.46
N ALA A 59 -33.19 -12.65 0.48
CA ALA A 59 -33.39 -11.87 -0.75
C ALA A 59 -32.04 -11.37 -1.36
N ALA A 60 -31.01 -11.16 -0.54
CA ALA A 60 -29.70 -10.71 -0.95
C ALA A 60 -28.59 -11.63 -0.36
N PRO A 61 -28.37 -12.83 -0.94
CA PRO A 61 -27.45 -13.82 -0.37
C PRO A 61 -25.98 -13.51 -0.60
N THR A 62 -25.66 -12.35 -1.16
CA THR A 62 -24.30 -11.95 -1.56
C THR A 62 -23.98 -10.56 -1.03
N VAL A 63 -22.76 -10.41 -0.48
CA VAL A 63 -22.13 -9.12 -0.23
C VAL A 63 -20.87 -9.02 -1.04
N ASP A 64 -20.52 -7.83 -1.50
CA ASP A 64 -19.33 -7.63 -2.33
C ASP A 64 -18.69 -6.26 -2.15
N ARG A 65 -17.44 -6.18 -2.62
CA ARG A 65 -16.65 -4.95 -2.74
C ARG A 65 -15.89 -4.96 -4.05
N ARG A 66 -15.79 -3.81 -4.70
CA ARG A 66 -14.97 -3.64 -5.89
C ARG A 66 -13.54 -3.39 -5.47
N ILE A 67 -12.60 -4.11 -6.11
CA ILE A 67 -11.16 -3.94 -5.93
C ILE A 67 -10.52 -3.72 -7.27
N PHE A 68 -9.51 -2.86 -7.34
CA PHE A 68 -8.71 -2.67 -8.55
C PHE A 68 -7.63 -3.73 -8.63
N VAL A 69 -7.50 -4.39 -9.77
CA VAL A 69 -6.53 -5.47 -9.97
C VAL A 69 -5.61 -5.19 -11.15
N LEU A 70 -4.31 -5.34 -10.92
CA LEU A 70 -3.31 -5.47 -11.97
C LEU A 70 -3.08 -6.96 -12.24
N MET A 71 -3.16 -7.40 -13.47
CA MET A 71 -3.08 -8.81 -13.85
C MET A 71 -1.80 -9.12 -14.59
N PHE A 72 -1.10 -10.18 -14.16
CA PHE A 72 0.17 -10.61 -14.71
C PHE A 72 0.14 -12.09 -15.06
N ILE A 73 0.85 -12.46 -16.13
CA ILE A 73 1.25 -13.85 -16.43
C ILE A 73 2.76 -13.92 -16.27
N GLY A 74 3.22 -14.64 -15.23
CA GLY A 74 4.59 -14.53 -14.77
C GLY A 74 4.94 -13.09 -14.35
N LEU A 75 5.90 -12.49 -15.05
CA LEU A 75 6.35 -11.11 -14.79
C LEU A 75 5.74 -10.07 -15.75
N ARG A 76 4.96 -10.51 -16.75
CA ARG A 76 4.39 -9.61 -17.76
C ARG A 76 2.97 -9.19 -17.37
N GLN A 77 2.72 -7.90 -17.28
CA GLN A 77 1.36 -7.37 -17.13
C GLN A 77 0.55 -7.65 -18.40
N VAL A 78 -0.67 -8.18 -18.23
CA VAL A 78 -1.57 -8.57 -19.32
C VAL A 78 -2.92 -7.86 -19.26
N GLY A 79 -3.19 -7.12 -18.18
CA GLY A 79 -4.41 -6.34 -18.04
C GLY A 79 -4.53 -5.68 -16.68
N GLU A 80 -5.54 -4.86 -16.55
CA GLU A 80 -5.96 -4.23 -15.30
C GLU A 80 -7.46 -3.93 -15.34
N GLY A 81 -8.07 -3.73 -14.20
CA GLY A 81 -9.48 -3.37 -14.12
C GLY A 81 -10.09 -3.54 -12.74
N GLN A 82 -11.39 -3.25 -12.64
CA GLN A 82 -12.19 -3.44 -11.44
C GLN A 82 -12.69 -4.89 -11.39
N ALA A 83 -12.22 -5.65 -10.41
CA ALA A 83 -12.75 -6.97 -10.08
C ALA A 83 -13.76 -6.87 -8.94
N ARG A 84 -14.61 -7.87 -8.81
CA ARG A 84 -15.61 -7.99 -7.74
C ARG A 84 -15.16 -9.05 -6.76
N TYR A 85 -14.78 -8.65 -5.55
CA TYR A 85 -14.60 -9.57 -4.43
C TYR A 85 -15.94 -9.74 -3.73
N GLN A 86 -16.46 -10.96 -3.66
CA GLN A 86 -17.76 -11.26 -3.11
C GLN A 86 -17.73 -12.44 -2.15
N PHE A 87 -18.67 -12.43 -1.22
CA PHE A 87 -19.00 -13.56 -0.36
C PHE A 87 -20.48 -13.90 -0.49
N GLN A 88 -20.77 -15.17 -0.66
CA GLN A 88 -22.11 -15.70 -0.84
C GLN A 88 -22.40 -16.78 0.18
N THR A 89 -23.62 -16.80 0.72
CA THR A 89 -24.11 -17.89 1.53
C THR A 89 -25.62 -18.11 1.27
N TRP A 90 -25.96 -19.36 1.06
CA TRP A 90 -27.36 -19.81 0.85
C TRP A 90 -27.94 -20.49 2.09
N LYS A 91 -27.39 -20.20 3.28
CA LYS A 91 -27.86 -20.71 4.60
C LYS A 91 -27.99 -22.20 4.63
N ALA A 92 -27.68 -23.16 4.51
CA ALA A 92 -27.84 -24.60 4.58
C ALA A 92 -27.91 -25.33 3.22
N GLU A 93 -28.24 -24.67 2.14
CA GLU A 93 -28.39 -25.34 0.84
C GLU A 93 -27.03 -25.55 0.14
N ARG A 94 -26.06 -24.67 0.37
CA ARG A 94 -24.69 -24.72 -0.20
C ARG A 94 -23.68 -24.14 0.77
N SER A 95 -22.44 -24.62 0.67
CA SER A 95 -21.31 -24.06 1.42
C SER A 95 -21.11 -22.59 1.09
N ALA A 96 -20.93 -21.76 2.12
CA ALA A 96 -20.56 -20.36 1.96
C ALA A 96 -19.22 -20.20 1.22
N GLU A 97 -19.17 -19.31 0.24
CA GLU A 97 -18.04 -19.19 -0.65
C GLU A 97 -17.61 -17.75 -0.92
N GLY A 98 -16.30 -17.46 -0.76
CA GLY A 98 -15.70 -16.23 -1.26
C GLY A 98 -15.23 -16.40 -2.69
N ARG A 99 -15.44 -15.39 -3.54
CA ARG A 99 -14.98 -15.39 -4.94
C ARG A 99 -14.44 -14.03 -5.36
N LEU A 100 -13.49 -14.10 -6.28
CA LEU A 100 -13.06 -12.95 -7.06
C LEU A 100 -13.53 -13.13 -8.49
N THR A 101 -14.36 -12.22 -8.98
CA THR A 101 -15.02 -12.29 -10.29
C THR A 101 -14.85 -10.99 -11.08
N ASP A 102 -15.47 -10.89 -12.22
CA ASP A 102 -15.49 -9.76 -13.15
C ASP A 102 -14.08 -9.36 -13.67
N ASN A 103 -13.99 -9.03 -14.92
CA ASN A 103 -12.81 -8.49 -15.62
C ASN A 103 -11.50 -9.29 -15.45
N LEU A 104 -11.55 -10.58 -15.09
CA LEU A 104 -10.39 -11.44 -14.89
C LEU A 104 -10.01 -12.28 -16.11
N ALA A 105 -10.69 -12.08 -17.26
CA ALA A 105 -10.47 -12.83 -18.47
C ALA A 105 -8.99 -12.92 -18.93
N PRO A 106 -8.17 -11.85 -18.82
CA PRO A 106 -6.77 -11.89 -19.25
C PRO A 106 -5.91 -12.96 -18.56
N ILE A 107 -6.21 -13.26 -17.28
CA ILE A 107 -5.47 -14.31 -16.54
C ILE A 107 -6.26 -15.60 -16.44
N ARG A 108 -7.59 -15.54 -16.33
CA ARG A 108 -8.42 -16.71 -16.16
C ARG A 108 -8.48 -17.59 -17.42
N GLY A 109 -8.49 -16.98 -18.60
CA GLY A 109 -8.46 -17.69 -19.88
C GLY A 109 -7.19 -18.55 -20.08
N GLU A 110 -6.08 -18.10 -19.51
CA GLU A 110 -4.78 -18.76 -19.59
C GLU A 110 -4.53 -19.77 -18.44
N ALA A 111 -5.33 -19.67 -17.38
CA ALA A 111 -5.14 -20.46 -16.16
C ALA A 111 -5.53 -21.93 -16.34
N LYS A 112 -4.71 -22.84 -15.81
CA LYS A 112 -4.94 -24.29 -15.79
C LYS A 112 -4.89 -24.82 -14.36
N LYS A 113 -5.53 -25.97 -14.14
CA LYS A 113 -5.44 -26.69 -12.87
C LYS A 113 -3.97 -26.96 -12.51
N GLY A 114 -3.59 -26.62 -11.28
CA GLY A 114 -2.22 -26.79 -10.78
C GLY A 114 -1.34 -25.54 -10.92
N ASP A 115 -1.71 -24.57 -11.74
CA ASP A 115 -1.05 -23.26 -11.77
C ASP A 115 -1.18 -22.55 -10.42
N ILE A 116 -0.29 -21.60 -10.16
CA ILE A 116 -0.29 -20.86 -8.89
C ILE A 116 -0.64 -19.41 -9.17
N LEU A 117 -1.71 -18.94 -8.52
CA LEU A 117 -2.10 -17.53 -8.50
C LEU A 117 -1.57 -16.90 -7.22
N VAL A 118 -0.67 -15.94 -7.36
CA VAL A 118 -0.14 -15.13 -6.26
C VAL A 118 -0.89 -13.82 -6.21
N PHE A 119 -1.25 -13.41 -5.01
CA PHE A 119 -1.92 -12.15 -4.70
C PHE A 119 -0.98 -11.29 -3.88
N GLN A 120 -0.94 -10.01 -4.17
CA GLN A 120 -0.36 -9.01 -3.29
C GLN A 120 -1.28 -7.78 -3.24
N ARG A 121 -1.52 -7.26 -2.05
CA ARG A 121 -2.25 -6.02 -1.85
C ARG A 121 -1.28 -4.85 -1.90
N SER A 122 -1.72 -3.69 -2.38
CA SER A 122 -0.94 -2.46 -2.28
C SER A 122 -0.67 -2.11 -0.82
N ALA A 123 0.52 -1.60 -0.53
CA ALA A 123 0.84 -1.08 0.79
C ALA A 123 0.08 0.22 1.11
N ASP A 124 -0.32 0.98 0.08
CA ASP A 124 -0.91 2.31 0.23
C ASP A 124 -2.44 2.28 0.27
N THR A 125 -3.09 1.26 -0.30
CA THR A 125 -4.55 1.18 -0.41
C THR A 125 -5.07 -0.25 -0.23
N LEU A 126 -6.21 -0.37 0.48
CA LEU A 126 -6.83 -1.67 0.77
C LEU A 126 -7.51 -2.32 -0.44
N ASP A 127 -7.90 -1.53 -1.43
CA ASP A 127 -8.73 -1.96 -2.56
C ASP A 127 -7.93 -2.20 -3.84
N ARG A 128 -6.60 -2.20 -3.77
CA ARG A 128 -5.72 -2.43 -4.94
C ARG A 128 -4.88 -3.67 -4.75
N PHE A 129 -4.93 -4.55 -5.74
CA PHE A 129 -4.21 -5.82 -5.75
C PHE A 129 -3.42 -6.00 -7.05
N ARG A 130 -2.36 -6.80 -7.00
CA ARG A 130 -1.82 -7.45 -8.18
C ARG A 130 -2.00 -8.96 -8.10
N LEU A 131 -2.39 -9.53 -9.22
CA LEU A 131 -2.65 -10.95 -9.42
C LEU A 131 -1.62 -11.50 -10.39
N LEU A 132 -0.74 -12.41 -9.94
CA LEU A 132 0.33 -12.95 -10.75
C LEU A 132 0.07 -14.44 -10.97
N LEU A 133 -0.28 -14.80 -12.20
CA LEU A 133 -0.48 -16.19 -12.61
C LEU A 133 0.86 -16.83 -13.03
N PHE A 134 1.33 -17.76 -12.25
CA PHE A 134 2.48 -18.60 -12.60
C PHE A 134 2.00 -19.93 -13.15
N ARG A 135 2.14 -20.10 -14.45
CA ARG A 135 1.70 -21.30 -15.17
C ARG A 135 2.74 -22.43 -15.01
N SER A 136 2.28 -23.64 -14.83
CA SER A 136 3.13 -24.83 -14.82
C SER A 136 4.06 -24.82 -16.04
N ARG A 137 5.35 -25.08 -15.84
CA ARG A 137 6.42 -25.03 -16.86
C ARG A 137 6.79 -23.64 -17.39
N SER A 138 6.21 -22.54 -16.85
CA SER A 138 6.64 -21.17 -17.18
C SER A 138 7.83 -20.73 -16.34
N GLN A 139 8.53 -19.69 -16.81
CA GLN A 139 9.60 -19.05 -16.04
C GLN A 139 9.05 -18.54 -14.70
N GLY A 140 9.79 -18.81 -13.61
CA GLY A 140 9.41 -18.44 -12.25
C GLY A 140 8.48 -19.44 -11.56
N PHE A 141 7.80 -20.37 -12.28
CA PHE A 141 6.91 -21.35 -11.64
C PHE A 141 7.64 -22.22 -10.62
N SER A 142 8.82 -22.74 -10.97
CA SER A 142 9.59 -23.61 -10.07
C SER A 142 9.92 -22.92 -8.76
N GLU A 143 10.29 -21.64 -8.80
CA GLU A 143 10.60 -20.84 -7.63
C GLU A 143 9.37 -20.62 -6.76
N ILE A 144 8.25 -20.16 -7.34
CA ILE A 144 6.99 -19.98 -6.63
C ILE A 144 6.48 -21.31 -6.05
N ASN A 145 6.57 -22.39 -6.80
CA ASN A 145 6.18 -23.70 -6.35
C ASN A 145 7.03 -24.19 -5.15
N SER A 146 8.32 -23.88 -5.15
CA SER A 146 9.22 -24.17 -4.02
C SER A 146 8.83 -23.38 -2.78
N LEU A 147 8.50 -22.08 -2.92
CA LEU A 147 8.00 -21.24 -1.82
C LEU A 147 6.64 -21.74 -1.29
N ALA A 148 5.78 -22.23 -2.17
CA ALA A 148 4.48 -22.80 -1.79
C ALA A 148 4.60 -24.11 -0.99
N ARG A 149 5.73 -24.83 -1.05
CA ARG A 149 6.04 -26.05 -0.26
C ARG A 149 4.90 -27.09 -0.26
N GLY A 150 4.31 -27.37 -1.41
CA GLY A 150 3.21 -28.33 -1.54
C GLY A 150 1.85 -27.86 -0.98
N ARG A 151 1.78 -26.69 -0.34
CA ARG A 151 0.52 -26.13 0.18
C ARG A 151 -0.43 -25.77 -0.96
N ARG A 152 -1.72 -25.77 -0.67
CA ARG A 152 -2.76 -25.39 -1.64
C ARG A 152 -3.03 -23.88 -1.65
N TRP A 153 -2.87 -23.21 -0.51
CA TRP A 153 -3.07 -21.78 -0.30
C TRP A 153 -2.36 -21.30 0.98
N GLY A 154 -2.29 -20.00 1.18
CA GLY A 154 -1.78 -19.34 2.37
C GLY A 154 -0.72 -18.28 2.06
N PRO A 155 -0.06 -17.72 3.07
CA PRO A 155 1.09 -16.85 2.89
C PRO A 155 2.17 -17.55 2.05
N LEU A 156 2.71 -16.87 1.05
CA LEU A 156 3.72 -17.49 0.17
C LEU A 156 5.07 -17.59 0.91
N ILE A 157 5.43 -16.56 1.65
CA ILE A 157 6.67 -16.51 2.45
C ILE A 157 6.31 -16.89 3.88
N GLN A 158 6.89 -17.98 4.37
CA GLN A 158 6.64 -18.46 5.73
C GLN A 158 7.15 -17.44 6.77
N GLY A 159 6.34 -17.16 7.79
CA GLY A 159 6.65 -16.15 8.82
C GLY A 159 6.47 -14.70 8.38
N ARG A 160 5.94 -14.49 7.16
CA ARG A 160 5.54 -13.17 6.66
C ARG A 160 4.10 -13.24 6.15
N GLU A 161 3.17 -13.15 7.08
CA GLU A 161 1.75 -13.09 6.73
C GLU A 161 1.40 -11.71 6.19
N PRO A 162 0.50 -11.61 5.20
CA PRO A 162 -0.07 -10.32 4.80
C PRO A 162 -0.78 -9.65 5.96
N ILE A 163 -0.81 -8.32 5.93
CA ILE A 163 -1.51 -7.50 6.92
C ILE A 163 -3.02 -7.62 6.67
N THR A 164 -3.79 -7.76 7.74
CA THR A 164 -5.25 -7.75 7.66
C THR A 164 -5.81 -6.33 7.78
N GLU A 165 -7.08 -6.12 7.46
CA GLU A 165 -7.76 -4.84 7.70
C GLU A 165 -7.80 -4.50 9.20
N GLU A 166 -8.01 -5.50 10.05
CA GLU A 166 -7.96 -5.38 11.52
C GLU A 166 -6.58 -4.89 12.02
N ASP A 167 -5.48 -5.42 11.46
CA ASP A 167 -4.13 -4.93 11.80
C ASP A 167 -3.95 -3.45 11.45
N LEU A 168 -4.56 -3.00 10.35
CA LEU A 168 -4.49 -1.60 9.91
C LEU A 168 -5.37 -0.69 10.77
N GLU A 169 -6.58 -1.14 11.14
CA GLU A 169 -7.46 -0.43 12.07
C GLU A 169 -6.79 -0.26 13.43
N GLN A 170 -6.18 -1.31 13.95
CA GLN A 170 -5.41 -1.23 15.18
C GLN A 170 -4.23 -0.25 15.07
N ALA A 171 -3.50 -0.25 13.96
CA ALA A 171 -2.41 0.69 13.72
C ALA A 171 -2.90 2.16 13.65
N GLU A 172 -4.07 2.39 13.08
CA GLU A 172 -4.70 3.72 13.03
C GLU A 172 -5.13 4.21 14.43
N GLU A 173 -5.68 3.33 15.27
CA GLU A 173 -5.99 3.65 16.67
C GLU A 173 -4.72 3.99 17.47
N GLU A 174 -3.62 3.26 17.23
CA GLU A 174 -2.33 3.55 17.84
C GLU A 174 -1.81 4.96 17.45
N PHE A 175 -2.00 5.40 16.21
CA PHE A 175 -1.63 6.75 15.78
C PHE A 175 -2.40 7.84 16.55
N GLU A 176 -3.70 7.65 16.81
CA GLU A 176 -4.50 8.58 17.61
C GLU A 176 -3.99 8.65 19.07
N GLN A 177 -3.63 7.52 19.66
CA GLN A 177 -3.06 7.47 21.02
C GLN A 177 -1.70 8.17 21.08
N VAL A 178 -0.85 7.95 20.08
CA VAL A 178 0.48 8.57 19.99
C VAL A 178 0.37 10.08 19.79
N ALA A 179 -0.65 10.56 19.07
CA ALA A 179 -0.88 11.99 18.85
C ALA A 179 -1.05 12.78 20.17
N ASN A 180 -1.57 12.14 21.21
CA ASN A 180 -1.74 12.70 22.54
C ASN A 180 -0.50 12.57 23.46
N SER A 181 0.58 11.97 22.93
CA SER A 181 1.83 11.74 23.65
C SER A 181 2.91 12.76 23.25
N PRO A 182 3.98 12.96 24.06
CA PRO A 182 5.11 13.80 23.66
C PRO A 182 5.76 13.29 22.35
N PHE A 183 6.03 14.21 21.42
CA PHE A 183 6.73 13.88 20.19
C PHE A 183 8.24 13.69 20.43
N PHE A 184 8.79 12.58 19.93
CA PHE A 184 10.19 12.25 20.01
C PHE A 184 10.84 12.27 18.62
N VAL A 185 11.94 13.02 18.48
CA VAL A 185 12.72 13.13 17.21
C VAL A 185 13.36 11.78 16.80
N LYS A 186 13.64 10.92 17.76
CA LYS A 186 14.10 9.55 17.51
C LYS A 186 13.04 8.58 17.97
N ALA A 187 12.75 7.60 17.11
CA ALA A 187 11.90 6.50 17.51
C ALA A 187 12.43 5.90 18.82
N LYS A 188 11.60 5.86 19.86
CA LYS A 188 11.94 5.05 21.03
C LYS A 188 12.04 3.62 20.52
N ARG A 189 13.14 2.92 20.82
CA ARG A 189 13.18 1.47 20.71
C ARG A 189 12.13 0.92 21.68
N VAL A 190 10.91 0.74 21.19
CA VAL A 190 9.86 0.13 21.98
C VAL A 190 10.24 -1.33 22.15
N ARG A 191 10.25 -1.79 23.39
CA ARG A 191 10.48 -3.19 23.75
C ARG A 191 9.49 -4.04 22.96
N VAL A 192 10.02 -4.91 22.09
CA VAL A 192 9.31 -6.04 21.49
C VAL A 192 7.93 -5.66 20.89
N GLU A 193 7.93 -4.75 19.92
CA GLU A 193 6.84 -4.77 18.95
C GLU A 193 6.96 -6.05 18.12
N SER A 194 5.83 -6.70 17.88
CA SER A 194 5.83 -7.79 16.93
C SER A 194 6.21 -7.23 15.56
N VAL A 195 6.96 -7.97 14.76
CA VAL A 195 7.28 -7.60 13.36
C VAL A 195 6.00 -7.22 12.60
N ARG A 196 4.88 -7.89 12.89
CA ARG A 196 3.56 -7.65 12.30
C ARG A 196 3.01 -6.27 12.63
N SER A 197 3.06 -5.84 13.89
CA SER A 197 2.59 -4.51 14.32
C SER A 197 3.43 -3.38 13.68
N HIS A 198 4.74 -3.55 13.60
CA HIS A 198 5.59 -2.58 12.89
C HIS A 198 5.26 -2.49 11.39
N VAL A 199 5.06 -3.64 10.72
CA VAL A 199 4.70 -3.68 9.31
C VAL A 199 3.30 -3.07 9.09
N ALA A 200 2.33 -3.34 9.98
CA ALA A 200 1.00 -2.75 9.92
C ALA A 200 1.04 -1.22 10.02
N ARG A 201 1.81 -0.67 10.96
CA ARG A 201 1.98 0.79 11.07
C ARG A 201 2.65 1.41 9.87
N SER A 202 3.74 0.81 9.40
CA SER A 202 4.43 1.29 8.18
C SER A 202 3.51 1.29 6.96
N SER A 203 2.56 0.36 6.89
CA SER A 203 1.57 0.28 5.80
C SER A 203 0.39 1.24 5.99
N ALA A 204 -0.03 1.49 7.23
CA ALA A 204 -1.11 2.43 7.54
C ALA A 204 -0.67 3.90 7.42
N PHE A 205 0.61 4.18 7.69
CA PHE A 205 1.17 5.54 7.73
C PHE A 205 0.91 6.33 6.43
N PRO A 206 1.24 5.83 5.20
CA PRO A 206 1.01 6.59 3.98
C PRO A 206 -0.46 6.95 3.76
N GLY A 207 -1.36 5.98 3.97
CA GLY A 207 -2.80 6.18 3.81
C GLY A 207 -3.33 7.21 4.80
N ARG A 208 -2.89 7.16 6.07
CA ARG A 208 -3.32 8.12 7.09
C ARG A 208 -2.81 9.52 6.81
N VAL A 209 -1.51 9.68 6.49
CA VAL A 209 -0.95 10.99 6.13
C VAL A 209 -1.69 11.57 4.94
N ASN A 210 -1.83 10.82 3.84
CA ASN A 210 -2.46 11.34 2.63
C ASN A 210 -3.93 11.75 2.87
N ARG A 211 -4.69 11.03 3.70
CA ARG A 211 -6.06 11.42 4.10
C ARG A 211 -6.10 12.75 4.86
N GLU A 212 -5.11 13.01 5.74
CA GLU A 212 -5.04 14.27 6.47
C GLU A 212 -4.81 15.49 5.57
N TYR A 213 -4.30 15.29 4.37
CA TYR A 213 -4.07 16.32 3.35
C TYR A 213 -5.06 16.24 2.16
N ASP A 214 -6.16 15.49 2.28
CA ASP A 214 -7.13 15.28 1.20
C ASP A 214 -6.46 14.84 -0.13
N TRP A 215 -5.42 14.02 -0.04
CA TRP A 215 -4.63 13.55 -1.19
C TRP A 215 -4.00 14.67 -2.03
N LYS A 216 -3.75 15.82 -1.42
CA LYS A 216 -3.10 17.00 -2.02
C LYS A 216 -1.67 17.12 -1.56
N CYS A 217 -0.80 17.60 -2.44
CA CYS A 217 0.53 18.02 -2.04
C CYS A 217 0.45 19.22 -1.09
N ALA A 218 0.99 19.11 0.12
CA ALA A 218 0.95 20.16 1.14
C ALA A 218 1.65 21.46 0.71
N VAL A 219 2.61 21.36 -0.21
CA VAL A 219 3.43 22.51 -0.65
C VAL A 219 2.87 23.17 -1.89
N SER A 220 2.50 22.40 -2.90
CA SER A 220 2.01 22.94 -4.19
C SER A 220 0.49 23.00 -4.28
N GLY A 221 -0.24 22.27 -3.45
CA GLY A 221 -1.70 22.13 -3.54
C GLY A 221 -2.16 21.24 -4.73
N VAL A 222 -1.24 20.69 -5.51
CA VAL A 222 -1.57 19.88 -6.68
C VAL A 222 -2.18 18.55 -6.26
N ILE A 223 -3.23 18.15 -6.97
CA ILE A 223 -3.77 16.80 -6.97
C ILE A 223 -3.59 16.27 -8.39
N LEU A 224 -2.94 15.12 -8.52
CA LEU A 224 -2.86 14.38 -9.76
C LEU A 224 -3.38 12.96 -9.51
N THR A 225 -4.37 12.55 -10.28
CA THR A 225 -4.99 11.23 -10.15
C THR A 225 -5.20 10.59 -11.52
N THR A 226 -5.13 9.27 -11.55
CA THR A 226 -5.49 8.50 -12.75
C THR A 226 -7.00 8.34 -12.87
N PRO A 227 -7.54 7.96 -14.04
CA PRO A 227 -8.96 7.62 -14.20
C PRO A 227 -9.44 6.48 -13.28
N THR A 228 -8.51 5.72 -12.70
CA THR A 228 -8.76 4.64 -11.75
C THR A 228 -8.56 5.05 -10.28
N ASN A 229 -8.56 6.37 -10.00
CA ASN A 229 -8.42 6.96 -8.66
C ASN A 229 -7.09 6.60 -7.95
N LEU A 230 -5.98 6.48 -8.68
CA LEU A 230 -4.66 6.42 -8.09
C LEU A 230 -4.11 7.84 -7.97
N TYR A 231 -3.67 8.20 -6.79
CA TYR A 231 -3.11 9.50 -6.47
C TYR A 231 -1.58 9.49 -6.59
N GLU A 232 -1.03 10.56 -7.16
CA GLU A 232 0.42 10.73 -7.31
C GLU A 232 1.09 11.11 -5.99
N VAL A 233 0.35 11.73 -5.06
CA VAL A 233 0.87 12.19 -3.78
C VAL A 233 1.39 11.04 -2.91
N GLN A 234 2.50 11.30 -2.24
CA GLN A 234 3.17 10.37 -1.33
C GLN A 234 3.29 10.95 0.08
N ALA A 235 3.27 10.08 1.08
CA ALA A 235 3.59 10.44 2.45
C ALA A 235 5.11 10.44 2.65
N ALA A 236 5.68 11.62 2.81
CA ALA A 236 7.09 11.81 3.12
C ALA A 236 7.30 11.80 4.64
N HIS A 237 8.26 11.00 5.13
CA HIS A 237 8.74 11.15 6.50
C HIS A 237 9.64 12.40 6.60
N VAL A 238 9.26 13.36 7.43
CA VAL A 238 10.05 14.60 7.64
C VAL A 238 11.41 14.27 8.24
N ILE A 239 11.45 13.36 9.20
CA ILE A 239 12.67 12.70 9.69
C ILE A 239 12.68 11.31 9.12
N PRO A 240 13.62 10.95 8.22
CA PRO A 240 13.62 9.64 7.56
C PRO A 240 13.73 8.48 8.57
N VAL A 241 13.00 7.40 8.31
CA VAL A 241 13.04 6.17 9.13
C VAL A 241 14.46 5.61 9.22
N GLY A 242 15.21 5.65 8.11
CA GLY A 242 16.60 5.23 8.08
C GLY A 242 17.54 6.03 9.00
N GLU A 243 17.13 7.21 9.47
CA GLU A 243 17.85 8.04 10.44
C GLU A 243 17.20 8.00 11.84
N GLY A 244 16.33 7.03 12.05
CA GLY A 244 15.65 6.80 13.32
C GLY A 244 14.39 7.66 13.51
N GLY A 245 13.85 8.23 12.44
CA GLY A 245 12.57 8.95 12.48
C GLY A 245 11.42 8.03 12.92
N PRO A 246 10.45 8.56 13.70
CA PRO A 246 9.33 7.77 14.17
C PRO A 246 8.27 7.55 13.08
N ASP A 247 7.59 6.41 13.12
CA ASP A 247 6.33 6.16 12.42
C ASP A 247 5.17 6.81 13.20
N ASP A 248 5.20 8.12 13.28
CA ASP A 248 4.23 9.01 13.92
C ASP A 248 3.66 9.91 12.84
N ILE A 249 2.35 10.05 12.75
CA ILE A 249 1.70 10.88 11.72
C ILE A 249 2.21 12.34 11.77
N ARG A 250 2.58 12.83 12.95
CA ARG A 250 3.21 14.14 13.15
C ARG A 250 4.63 14.24 12.58
N ASN A 251 5.15 13.16 12.02
CA ASN A 251 6.38 13.09 11.23
C ASN A 251 6.09 12.93 9.72
N GLY A 252 4.83 13.03 9.30
CA GLY A 252 4.37 12.79 7.93
C GLY A 252 3.92 14.05 7.20
N LEU A 253 4.34 14.22 5.96
CA LEU A 253 3.95 15.33 5.09
C LEU A 253 3.54 14.78 3.72
N ALA A 254 2.37 15.14 3.21
CA ALA A 254 1.91 14.73 1.89
C ALA A 254 2.58 15.58 0.80
N LEU A 255 3.33 14.96 -0.10
CA LEU A 255 4.07 15.63 -1.16
C LEU A 255 3.89 14.93 -2.52
N SER A 256 3.86 15.71 -3.61
CA SER A 256 4.02 15.17 -4.96
C SER A 256 5.39 14.49 -5.11
N HIS A 257 5.53 13.53 -6.03
CA HIS A 257 6.80 12.80 -6.23
C HIS A 257 8.00 13.74 -6.39
N THR A 258 7.85 14.76 -7.23
CA THR A 258 8.92 15.74 -7.47
C THR A 258 9.30 16.51 -6.19
N LEU A 259 8.30 16.93 -5.42
CA LEU A 259 8.54 17.66 -4.17
C LEU A 259 8.99 16.74 -3.04
N HIS A 260 8.56 15.48 -3.01
CA HIS A 260 9.09 14.49 -2.07
C HIS A 260 10.59 14.27 -2.30
N TRP A 261 11.00 14.01 -3.55
CA TRP A 261 12.41 13.91 -3.90
C TRP A 261 13.20 15.18 -3.52
N ALA A 262 12.69 16.36 -3.86
CA ALA A 262 13.35 17.63 -3.54
C ALA A 262 13.47 17.86 -2.02
N PHE A 263 12.47 17.45 -1.24
CA PHE A 263 12.45 17.52 0.21
C PHE A 263 13.51 16.60 0.82
N ASP A 264 13.56 15.34 0.40
CA ASP A 264 14.56 14.37 0.88
C ASP A 264 15.99 14.85 0.63
N TRP A 265 16.22 15.51 -0.51
CA TRP A 265 17.50 16.13 -0.82
C TRP A 265 17.73 17.48 -0.15
N GLY A 266 16.77 17.98 0.63
CA GLY A 266 16.87 19.26 1.32
C GLY A 266 16.97 20.46 0.38
N LEU A 267 16.45 20.36 -0.84
CA LEU A 267 16.41 21.49 -1.78
C LEU A 267 15.40 22.54 -1.33
N PHE A 268 14.49 22.16 -0.48
CA PHE A 268 13.65 23.07 0.31
C PHE A 268 13.35 22.44 1.67
N GLY A 269 12.85 23.23 2.59
CA GLY A 269 12.32 22.80 3.87
C GLY A 269 11.14 23.65 4.28
N VAL A 270 10.66 23.44 5.50
CA VAL A 270 9.57 24.21 6.08
C VAL A 270 10.09 24.95 7.32
N SER A 271 9.90 26.27 7.33
CA SER A 271 10.31 27.14 8.44
C SER A 271 9.35 27.01 9.64
N GLU A 272 9.73 27.57 10.78
CA GLU A 272 8.91 27.64 12.00
C GLU A 272 7.53 28.29 11.73
N ASN A 273 7.45 29.25 10.80
CA ASN A 273 6.20 29.90 10.39
C ASN A 273 5.39 29.11 9.35
N ARG A 274 5.67 27.82 9.20
CA ARG A 274 4.99 26.94 8.24
C ARG A 274 5.08 27.44 6.79
N LYS A 275 6.19 28.09 6.43
CA LYS A 275 6.44 28.55 5.06
C LYS A 275 7.56 27.75 4.41
N VAL A 276 7.45 27.57 3.10
CA VAL A 276 8.49 26.96 2.29
C VAL A 276 9.75 27.81 2.35
N TYR A 277 10.84 27.17 2.74
CA TYR A 277 12.17 27.76 2.73
C TYR A 277 13.04 27.10 1.68
N VAL A 278 13.63 27.89 0.79
CA VAL A 278 14.55 27.40 -0.25
C VAL A 278 15.94 27.98 0.04
N PRO A 279 16.97 27.12 0.28
CA PRO A 279 18.29 27.62 0.65
C PRO A 279 18.97 28.38 -0.48
N ARG A 280 19.93 29.25 -0.12
CA ARG A 280 20.53 30.24 -1.02
C ARG A 280 21.16 29.63 -2.27
N ARG A 281 21.90 28.55 -2.17
CA ARG A 281 22.52 27.87 -3.33
C ARG A 281 21.47 27.32 -4.29
N VAL A 282 20.44 26.68 -3.77
CA VAL A 282 19.35 26.12 -4.58
C VAL A 282 18.60 27.23 -5.32
N ARG A 283 18.35 28.36 -4.65
CA ARG A 283 17.65 29.51 -5.21
C ARG A 283 18.40 30.17 -6.37
N ARG A 284 19.73 30.10 -6.36
CA ARG A 284 20.58 30.64 -7.45
C ARG A 284 20.63 29.75 -8.69
N MET A 285 20.24 28.50 -8.59
CA MET A 285 20.26 27.58 -9.76
C MET A 285 19.11 27.90 -10.71
N THR A 286 19.42 28.15 -11.97
CA THR A 286 18.43 28.50 -13.01
C THR A 286 17.37 27.42 -13.18
N ASN A 287 17.77 26.16 -13.11
CA ASN A 287 16.87 24.99 -13.27
C ASN A 287 15.87 24.81 -12.12
N ASN A 288 16.04 25.55 -11.00
CA ASN A 288 15.18 25.42 -9.83
C ASN A 288 14.15 26.56 -9.72
N SER A 289 13.72 27.14 -10.86
CA SER A 289 12.71 28.22 -10.88
C SER A 289 11.42 27.80 -10.15
N PHE A 290 10.96 26.57 -10.37
CA PHE A 290 9.80 26.02 -9.72
C PHE A 290 9.88 26.09 -8.18
N LEU A 291 11.02 25.76 -7.58
CA LEU A 291 11.21 25.87 -6.12
C LEU A 291 11.27 27.33 -5.66
N ARG A 292 11.85 28.24 -6.45
CA ARG A 292 11.84 29.68 -6.13
C ARG A 292 10.43 30.23 -6.03
N ASP A 293 9.53 29.80 -6.94
CA ASP A 293 8.15 30.25 -7.00
C ASP A 293 7.32 29.75 -5.80
N LEU A 294 7.78 28.70 -5.13
CA LEU A 294 7.19 28.16 -3.91
C LEU A 294 7.74 28.84 -2.64
N ALA A 295 8.92 29.47 -2.71
CA ALA A 295 9.57 30.07 -1.56
C ALA A 295 8.67 31.11 -0.87
N GLY A 296 8.55 31.03 0.46
CA GLY A 296 7.73 31.92 1.28
C GLY A 296 6.23 31.60 1.31
N LYS A 297 5.74 30.69 0.45
CA LYS A 297 4.34 30.23 0.51
C LYS A 297 4.11 29.40 1.77
N LYS A 298 2.94 29.57 2.38
CA LYS A 298 2.50 28.75 3.51
C LYS A 298 2.12 27.36 3.00
N ILE A 299 2.55 26.34 3.71
CA ILE A 299 2.13 24.95 3.40
C ILE A 299 0.70 24.71 3.89
N ALA A 300 0.02 23.74 3.29
CA ALA A 300 -1.20 23.18 3.87
C ALA A 300 -0.85 22.39 5.14
N GLU A 301 -1.75 22.39 6.10
CA GLU A 301 -1.63 21.63 7.34
C GLU A 301 -2.54 20.39 7.30
N ALA A 302 -2.21 19.38 8.09
CA ALA A 302 -3.10 18.27 8.32
C ALA A 302 -4.45 18.76 8.83
N ARG A 303 -5.53 18.14 8.36
CA ARG A 303 -6.91 18.49 8.71
C ARG A 303 -7.15 18.40 10.22
N THR A 304 -6.65 17.33 10.84
CA THR A 304 -6.71 17.11 12.29
C THR A 304 -5.55 17.86 12.96
N GLU A 305 -5.87 18.80 13.84
CA GLU A 305 -4.86 19.66 14.47
C GLU A 305 -3.79 18.91 15.25
N THR A 306 -4.17 17.90 16.00
CA THR A 306 -3.28 17.05 16.80
C THR A 306 -2.33 16.19 15.97
N LEU A 307 -2.64 16.00 14.67
CA LEU A 307 -1.84 15.22 13.72
C LEU A 307 -0.97 16.08 12.78
N ARG A 308 -0.98 17.42 12.95
CA ARG A 308 -0.10 18.31 12.19
C ARG A 308 1.36 17.96 12.42
N VAL A 309 2.17 18.11 11.39
CA VAL A 309 3.61 17.87 11.51
C VAL A 309 4.19 18.65 12.71
N HIS A 310 4.89 17.93 13.57
CA HIS A 310 5.45 18.53 14.78
C HIS A 310 6.63 19.46 14.44
N GLU A 311 6.71 20.62 15.10
CA GLU A 311 7.76 21.62 14.88
C GLU A 311 9.18 21.06 14.98
N LYS A 312 9.43 20.15 15.94
CA LYS A 312 10.71 19.47 16.09
C LYS A 312 11.10 18.63 14.88
N ALA A 313 10.14 18.09 14.13
CA ALA A 313 10.41 17.34 12.90
C ALA A 313 10.92 18.30 11.81
N PHE A 314 10.24 19.42 11.58
CA PHE A 314 10.72 20.44 10.64
C PHE A 314 12.05 21.06 11.06
N ALA A 315 12.26 21.35 12.34
CA ALA A 315 13.53 21.85 12.85
C ALA A 315 14.68 20.85 12.58
N TRP A 316 14.43 19.57 12.79
CA TRP A 316 15.39 18.52 12.46
C TRP A 316 15.74 18.51 10.96
N HIS A 317 14.72 18.52 10.09
CA HIS A 317 14.91 18.52 8.65
C HIS A 317 15.67 19.76 8.17
N MET A 318 15.30 20.93 8.65
CA MET A 318 16.02 22.17 8.37
C MET A 318 17.49 22.08 8.76
N LYS A 319 17.79 21.55 9.94
CA LYS A 319 19.16 21.41 10.45
C LYS A 319 19.98 20.40 9.67
N HIS A 320 19.41 19.22 9.38
CA HIS A 320 20.18 18.06 8.88
C HIS A 320 20.14 17.89 7.36
N ARG A 321 19.14 18.48 6.68
CA ARG A 321 18.96 18.37 5.23
C ARG A 321 19.18 19.69 4.50
N VAL A 322 18.53 20.76 4.94
CA VAL A 322 18.45 22.02 4.19
C VAL A 322 19.69 22.88 4.38
N LYS A 323 20.20 23.02 5.61
CA LYS A 323 21.35 23.91 5.93
C LYS A 323 22.62 23.60 5.13
N ARG A 324 22.81 22.39 4.63
CA ARG A 324 23.97 22.04 3.79
C ARG A 324 24.04 22.82 2.48
N TRP A 325 22.95 23.42 2.05
CA TRP A 325 22.85 24.20 0.82
C TRP A 325 22.79 25.71 1.04
N GLU A 326 23.03 26.17 2.26
CA GLU A 326 22.92 27.58 2.61
C GLU A 326 24.12 28.40 2.19
N SER A 327 25.32 27.84 2.28
CA SER A 327 26.62 28.52 1.98
C SER A 327 26.96 28.56 0.49
#